data_7ee7148d6a117aa358855cd3fc21f773
#
_entry.id   7ee7148d6a117aa358855cd3fc21f773
#
_cell.length_a   1.000
_cell.length_b   1.000
_cell.length_c   1.000
_cell.angle_alpha   90.00
_cell.angle_beta   90.00
_cell.angle_gamma   90.00
#
_symmetry.space_group_name_H-M   'P 1'
#
loop_
_entity.id
_entity.type
_entity.pdbx_description
1 polymer ?
#
loop_
_entity_poly.entity_id
_entity_poly.type
_entity_poly.pdbx_seq_one_letter_code
_entity_poly.pdbx_strand_id
1 'polypeptide(L)'
;MPGIQYIRAAAPTLRILAIALMASPAFAQPGPDGPLTEAMKLLSAGKPLAAIEHLETNATDDDDPNTQIAKQMLPTMYSFVGKGTDGSALAGPQRKLTNLPEGAESRPALREILRQAQDKQIVIINEAHDAPRDRAFIQSLAVELRELGFEYYAFEGLHEPGTVLGTRGFPTNSTGFYTQEPAFGELIRETLRLGYIAVEYEATGMVPSGDSAKDIATRERTQAKNIRERIFAVNLQAKCFIDVGYDHFIEQPRKLSDQTITWMAARLKQETGIDPLTIDQTTHWAIDEEVAPPPTEHIVLAKESGYHTVGHFADKVDIQVYHPPEKIEGGRPVWLREQPDRVAVSLPEAIQAKTGRLLIQAFYADEDAPATGATGRKVPADQLLLSADGPRPDLLLRSGHSYEIIVQNAAGEEVSRTMVDVTPD
;
A
#
# COMPACT_ATOMS: atom_id res chain seq x y z
N MET A 1 25.71 -23.55 31.95
CA MET A 1 25.40 -22.64 30.82
C MET A 1 24.55 -23.43 29.85
N PRO A 2 23.24 -23.21 29.71
CA PRO A 2 22.42 -23.85 28.68
C PRO A 2 22.47 -23.01 27.41
N GLY A 3 22.73 -23.69 26.29
CA GLY A 3 22.85 -23.06 24.95
C GLY A 3 21.53 -22.56 24.45
N ILE A 4 21.55 -21.34 23.94
CA ILE A 4 20.46 -20.71 23.22
C ILE A 4 20.38 -21.39 21.85
N GLN A 5 19.34 -22.20 21.64
CA GLN A 5 18.99 -22.68 20.31
C GLN A 5 18.38 -21.51 19.51
N TYR A 6 19.08 -21.07 18.48
CA TYR A 6 18.52 -20.18 17.48
C TYR A 6 17.38 -20.88 16.74
N ILE A 7 16.17 -20.43 16.95
CA ILE A 7 15.01 -20.79 16.14
C ILE A 7 15.30 -20.22 14.73
N ARG A 8 15.49 -21.11 13.76
CA ARG A 8 15.60 -20.73 12.36
C ARG A 8 14.32 -20.01 11.95
N ALA A 9 14.43 -18.72 11.61
CA ALA A 9 13.35 -17.96 11.04
C ALA A 9 12.82 -18.69 9.79
N ALA A 10 11.54 -18.96 9.75
CA ALA A 10 10.87 -19.49 8.56
C ALA A 10 11.09 -18.56 7.39
N ALA A 11 11.34 -19.12 6.22
CA ALA A 11 11.75 -18.40 5.03
C ALA A 11 10.73 -17.28 4.67
N PRO A 12 11.20 -16.10 4.23
CA PRO A 12 10.33 -14.97 3.87
C PRO A 12 9.29 -15.30 2.77
N THR A 13 9.54 -16.36 2.00
CA THR A 13 8.68 -16.85 0.92
C THR A 13 7.27 -17.24 1.37
N LEU A 14 7.08 -17.74 2.59
CA LEU A 14 5.77 -18.16 3.06
C LEU A 14 4.87 -16.96 3.44
N ARG A 15 5.48 -15.86 3.91
CA ARG A 15 4.77 -14.63 4.30
C ARG A 15 4.17 -13.91 3.09
N ILE A 16 4.94 -13.81 1.98
CA ILE A 16 4.50 -13.16 0.74
C ILE A 16 3.33 -13.93 0.11
N LEU A 17 3.38 -15.27 0.16
CA LEU A 17 2.33 -16.12 -0.40
C LEU A 17 0.98 -15.96 0.31
N ALA A 18 0.97 -15.85 1.63
CA ALA A 18 -0.26 -15.70 2.40
C ALA A 18 -0.93 -14.35 2.17
N ILE A 19 -0.16 -13.26 2.03
CA ILE A 19 -0.69 -11.91 1.79
C ILE A 19 -1.23 -11.77 0.37
N ALA A 20 -0.52 -12.29 -0.65
CA ALA A 20 -1.00 -12.28 -2.03
C ALA A 20 -2.29 -13.10 -2.22
N LEU A 21 -2.48 -14.17 -1.44
CA LEU A 21 -3.71 -14.97 -1.42
C LEU A 21 -4.88 -14.22 -0.77
N MET A 22 -4.63 -13.30 0.16
CA MET A 22 -5.68 -12.58 0.89
C MET A 22 -6.21 -11.33 0.19
N ALA A 23 -5.50 -10.78 -0.80
CA ALA A 23 -5.94 -9.64 -1.59
C ALA A 23 -7.17 -9.95 -2.47
N SER A 24 -7.46 -11.22 -2.71
CA SER A 24 -8.70 -11.63 -3.37
C SER A 24 -9.72 -12.13 -2.35
N PRO A 25 -10.96 -11.60 -2.33
CA PRO A 25 -12.03 -12.13 -1.46
C PRO A 25 -12.28 -13.63 -1.63
N ALA A 26 -11.80 -14.22 -2.74
CA ALA A 26 -11.92 -15.64 -3.04
C ALA A 26 -10.95 -16.53 -2.22
N PHE A 27 -9.86 -15.99 -1.70
CA PHE A 27 -8.81 -16.76 -1.03
C PHE A 27 -8.76 -16.60 0.49
N ALA A 28 -9.34 -15.51 1.01
CA ALA A 28 -9.44 -15.30 2.44
C ALA A 28 -10.81 -15.72 2.95
N GLN A 29 -11.14 -17.00 2.84
CA GLN A 29 -12.18 -17.55 3.71
C GLN A 29 -11.47 -18.15 4.94
N PRO A 30 -11.22 -17.32 6.00
CA PRO A 30 -10.86 -17.87 7.29
C PRO A 30 -11.96 -18.84 7.67
N GLY A 31 -11.62 -19.88 8.43
CA GLY A 31 -12.63 -20.76 8.97
C GLY A 31 -13.76 -19.93 9.61
N PRO A 32 -15.02 -20.38 9.57
CA PRO A 32 -16.19 -19.58 9.90
C PRO A 32 -16.15 -18.90 11.28
N ASP A 33 -15.26 -19.32 12.17
CA ASP A 33 -15.21 -18.88 13.57
C ASP A 33 -13.83 -18.37 14.02
N GLY A 34 -12.93 -17.98 13.08
CA GLY A 34 -11.59 -17.50 13.45
C GLY A 34 -11.54 -16.00 13.81
N PRO A 35 -10.49 -15.53 14.56
CA PRO A 35 -10.36 -14.13 14.97
C PRO A 35 -10.30 -13.17 13.78
N LEU A 36 -9.74 -13.60 12.65
CA LEU A 36 -9.70 -12.80 11.42
C LEU A 36 -11.09 -12.56 10.83
N THR A 37 -11.99 -13.55 10.91
CA THR A 37 -13.36 -13.40 10.37
C THR A 37 -14.11 -12.28 11.08
N GLU A 38 -14.03 -12.21 12.40
CA GLU A 38 -14.68 -11.16 13.17
C GLU A 38 -14.01 -9.79 12.94
N ALA A 39 -12.69 -9.75 12.89
CA ALA A 39 -11.96 -8.52 12.56
C ALA A 39 -12.36 -7.96 11.19
N MET A 40 -12.52 -8.83 10.17
CA MET A 40 -12.97 -8.41 8.84
C MET A 40 -14.40 -7.89 8.83
N LYS A 41 -15.30 -8.45 9.64
CA LYS A 41 -16.67 -7.91 9.82
C LYS A 41 -16.64 -6.52 10.47
N LEU A 42 -15.83 -6.35 11.52
CA LEU A 42 -15.66 -5.05 12.19
C LEU A 42 -15.08 -4.00 11.22
N LEU A 43 -14.06 -4.35 10.46
CA LEU A 43 -13.47 -3.46 9.45
C LEU A 43 -14.50 -3.08 8.38
N SER A 44 -15.26 -4.05 7.86
CA SER A 44 -16.32 -3.81 6.88
C SER A 44 -17.42 -2.90 7.45
N ALA A 45 -17.69 -2.99 8.75
CA ALA A 45 -18.63 -2.12 9.45
C ALA A 45 -18.08 -0.70 9.72
N GLY A 46 -16.84 -0.39 9.30
CA GLY A 46 -16.21 0.92 9.52
C GLY A 46 -15.63 1.08 10.92
N LYS A 47 -15.25 0.00 11.55
CA LYS A 47 -14.69 -0.03 12.92
C LYS A 47 -13.25 -0.58 12.93
N PRO A 48 -12.29 0.08 12.25
CA PRO A 48 -10.94 -0.47 12.09
C PRO A 48 -10.20 -0.61 13.43
N LEU A 49 -10.38 0.33 14.37
CA LEU A 49 -9.78 0.21 15.70
C LEU A 49 -10.33 -1.00 16.47
N ALA A 50 -11.64 -1.23 16.43
CA ALA A 50 -12.25 -2.39 17.06
C ALA A 50 -11.76 -3.72 16.44
N ALA A 51 -11.51 -3.73 15.11
CA ALA A 51 -10.93 -4.87 14.43
C ALA A 51 -9.51 -5.18 14.93
N ILE A 52 -8.68 -4.17 15.11
CA ILE A 52 -7.32 -4.30 15.66
C ILE A 52 -7.36 -4.78 17.09
N GLU A 53 -8.15 -4.14 17.96
CA GLU A 53 -8.33 -4.55 19.37
C GLU A 53 -8.78 -6.02 19.49
N HIS A 54 -9.68 -6.43 18.59
CA HIS A 54 -10.14 -7.83 18.53
C HIS A 54 -9.00 -8.79 18.19
N LEU A 55 -8.17 -8.48 17.18
CA LEU A 55 -7.03 -9.32 16.78
C LEU A 55 -5.96 -9.35 17.86
N GLU A 56 -5.60 -8.23 18.46
CA GLU A 56 -4.62 -8.15 19.55
C GLU A 56 -5.02 -9.02 20.73
N THR A 57 -6.32 -9.10 21.01
CA THR A 57 -6.87 -9.87 22.16
C THR A 57 -7.01 -11.34 21.86
N ASN A 58 -7.41 -11.72 20.64
CA ASN A 58 -7.86 -13.08 20.34
C ASN A 58 -6.91 -13.87 19.44
N ALA A 59 -5.94 -13.22 18.75
CA ALA A 59 -4.95 -13.93 17.94
C ALA A 59 -3.71 -14.29 18.78
N THR A 60 -3.87 -15.16 19.76
CA THR A 60 -2.83 -15.49 20.77
C THR A 60 -2.23 -16.87 20.64
N ASP A 61 -2.90 -17.82 19.98
CA ASP A 61 -2.41 -19.18 19.76
C ASP A 61 -1.51 -19.24 18.52
N ASP A 62 -0.19 -19.33 18.73
CA ASP A 62 0.81 -19.33 17.65
C ASP A 62 0.80 -20.62 16.82
N ASP A 63 0.20 -21.69 17.29
CA ASP A 63 0.11 -22.97 16.58
C ASP A 63 -1.14 -23.03 15.67
N ASP A 64 -2.12 -22.13 15.84
CA ASP A 64 -3.29 -22.04 14.98
C ASP A 64 -2.97 -21.29 13.67
N PRO A 65 -3.17 -21.91 12.49
CA PRO A 65 -2.96 -21.27 11.20
C PRO A 65 -3.79 -19.98 11.00
N ASN A 66 -5.00 -19.89 11.54
CA ASN A 66 -5.84 -18.68 11.43
C ASN A 66 -5.24 -17.53 12.26
N THR A 67 -4.66 -17.83 13.42
CA THR A 67 -3.91 -16.86 14.22
C THR A 67 -2.66 -16.35 13.48
N GLN A 68 -1.92 -17.24 12.81
CA GLN A 68 -0.76 -16.84 12.02
C GLN A 68 -1.16 -15.87 10.90
N ILE A 69 -2.26 -16.15 10.21
CA ILE A 69 -2.80 -15.28 9.17
C ILE A 69 -3.25 -13.94 9.77
N ALA A 70 -3.97 -13.96 10.89
CA ALA A 70 -4.41 -12.75 11.59
C ALA A 70 -3.22 -11.86 11.99
N LYS A 71 -2.14 -12.44 12.52
CA LYS A 71 -0.90 -11.72 12.85
C LYS A 71 -0.20 -11.12 11.63
N GLN A 72 -0.26 -11.78 10.48
CA GLN A 72 0.28 -11.24 9.23
C GLN A 72 -0.54 -10.07 8.68
N MET A 73 -1.85 -10.05 8.94
CA MET A 73 -2.74 -8.96 8.53
C MET A 73 -2.68 -7.73 9.45
N LEU A 74 -2.26 -7.91 10.69
CA LEU A 74 -2.26 -6.84 11.69
C LEU A 74 -1.44 -5.61 11.28
N PRO A 75 -0.22 -5.72 10.69
CA PRO A 75 0.52 -4.57 10.17
C PRO A 75 -0.28 -3.74 9.15
N THR A 76 -0.94 -4.41 8.20
CA THR A 76 -1.80 -3.73 7.22
C THR A 76 -2.99 -3.04 7.90
N MET A 77 -3.61 -3.66 8.90
CA MET A 77 -4.71 -3.02 9.64
C MET A 77 -4.24 -1.82 10.46
N TYR A 78 -3.03 -1.86 11.00
CA TYR A 78 -2.43 -0.69 11.66
C TYR A 78 -2.21 0.48 10.69
N SER A 79 -1.84 0.21 9.44
CA SER A 79 -1.74 1.27 8.43
C SER A 79 -3.09 1.98 8.21
N PHE A 80 -4.21 1.26 8.32
CA PHE A 80 -5.57 1.80 8.21
C PHE A 80 -5.97 2.74 9.37
N VAL A 81 -5.16 2.85 10.40
CA VAL A 81 -5.42 3.73 11.54
C VAL A 81 -4.28 4.73 11.77
N GLY A 82 -3.50 4.99 10.73
CA GLY A 82 -2.40 5.95 10.77
C GLY A 82 -1.16 5.48 11.52
N LYS A 83 -1.00 4.16 11.69
CA LYS A 83 0.11 3.51 12.39
C LYS A 83 0.99 2.66 11.46
N GLY A 84 1.17 3.09 10.22
CA GLY A 84 1.96 2.35 9.23
C GLY A 84 3.38 2.03 9.70
N THR A 85 4.03 2.95 10.43
CA THR A 85 5.36 2.74 11.01
C THR A 85 5.36 1.61 12.04
N ASP A 86 4.35 1.61 12.93
CA ASP A 86 4.18 0.55 13.94
C ASP A 86 3.85 -0.78 13.26
N GLY A 87 3.09 -0.75 12.17
CA GLY A 87 2.82 -1.90 11.32
C GLY A 87 4.11 -2.49 10.75
N SER A 88 4.96 -1.67 10.19
CA SER A 88 6.27 -2.08 9.65
C SER A 88 7.18 -2.67 10.74
N ALA A 89 7.15 -2.16 11.97
CA ALA A 89 7.88 -2.71 13.09
C ALA A 89 7.39 -4.14 13.46
N LEU A 90 6.08 -4.39 13.36
CA LEU A 90 5.50 -5.72 13.55
C LEU A 90 5.86 -6.68 12.41
N ALA A 91 6.03 -6.17 11.19
CA ALA A 91 6.44 -6.97 10.03
C ALA A 91 7.89 -7.47 10.11
N GLY A 92 8.68 -6.97 11.04
CA GLY A 92 10.07 -7.37 11.29
C GLY A 92 11.06 -6.21 11.09
N PRO A 93 12.37 -6.45 11.24
CA PRO A 93 13.38 -5.41 11.13
C PRO A 93 13.31 -4.76 9.74
N GLN A 94 13.48 -3.45 9.72
CA GLN A 94 13.57 -2.69 8.46
C GLN A 94 14.62 -3.35 7.56
N ARG A 95 14.24 -3.57 6.31
CA ARG A 95 15.15 -4.14 5.31
C ARG A 95 16.14 -3.08 4.89
N LYS A 96 17.31 -3.06 5.52
CA LYS A 96 18.40 -2.15 5.17
C LYS A 96 19.38 -2.83 4.22
N LEU A 97 19.87 -2.09 3.25
CA LEU A 97 21.00 -2.51 2.46
C LEU A 97 22.27 -2.41 3.31
N THR A 98 22.87 -3.55 3.57
CA THR A 98 24.07 -3.66 4.46
C THR A 98 25.40 -3.68 3.70
N ASN A 99 25.38 -3.72 2.36
CA ASN A 99 26.58 -3.67 1.53
C ASN A 99 26.24 -2.93 0.23
N LEU A 100 26.97 -1.85 -0.06
CA LEU A 100 26.84 -1.20 -1.37
C LEU A 100 27.50 -2.06 -2.46
N PRO A 101 26.84 -2.23 -3.62
CA PRO A 101 27.46 -2.83 -4.78
C PRO A 101 28.70 -2.03 -5.23
N GLU A 102 29.72 -2.73 -5.73
CA GLU A 102 30.92 -2.08 -6.24
C GLU A 102 30.59 -1.12 -7.39
N GLY A 103 31.15 0.08 -7.33
CA GLY A 103 30.90 1.13 -8.34
C GLY A 103 29.51 1.75 -8.30
N ALA A 104 28.71 1.51 -7.26
CA ALA A 104 27.39 2.10 -7.12
C ALA A 104 27.48 3.63 -6.94
N GLU A 105 26.70 4.35 -7.73
CA GLU A 105 26.52 5.81 -7.64
C GLU A 105 25.09 6.14 -7.26
N SER A 106 24.91 6.87 -6.16
CA SER A 106 23.58 7.33 -5.73
C SER A 106 23.08 8.45 -6.64
N ARG A 107 21.86 8.30 -7.18
CA ARG A 107 21.19 9.32 -8.00
C ARG A 107 19.73 9.50 -7.56
N PRO A 108 19.15 10.72 -7.71
CA PRO A 108 17.74 10.98 -7.40
C PRO A 108 16.81 10.03 -8.14
N ALA A 109 16.00 9.25 -7.40
CA ALA A 109 15.17 8.18 -7.96
C ALA A 109 14.13 8.71 -8.97
N LEU A 110 13.39 9.75 -8.59
CA LEU A 110 12.34 10.31 -9.43
C LEU A 110 12.90 10.73 -10.80
N ARG A 111 13.99 11.46 -10.80
CA ARG A 111 14.66 11.91 -12.04
C ARG A 111 15.09 10.75 -12.93
N GLU A 112 15.70 9.72 -12.34
CA GLU A 112 16.18 8.57 -13.09
C GLU A 112 15.04 7.71 -13.63
N ILE A 113 13.97 7.52 -12.86
CA ILE A 113 12.76 6.81 -13.31
C ILE A 113 12.12 7.56 -14.49
N LEU A 114 11.93 8.86 -14.38
CA LEU A 114 11.34 9.68 -15.46
C LEU A 114 12.18 9.64 -16.74
N ARG A 115 13.51 9.67 -16.60
CA ARG A 115 14.42 9.53 -17.76
C ARG A 115 14.22 8.20 -18.47
N GLN A 116 14.02 7.09 -17.74
CA GLN A 116 13.76 5.78 -18.31
C GLN A 116 12.33 5.65 -18.87
N ALA A 117 11.36 6.32 -18.26
CA ALA A 117 9.95 6.25 -18.62
C ALA A 117 9.59 7.00 -19.91
N GLN A 118 10.46 7.92 -20.42
CA GLN A 118 10.18 8.74 -21.60
C GLN A 118 9.71 7.91 -22.80
N ASP A 119 10.42 6.84 -23.09
CA ASP A 119 10.19 5.95 -24.25
C ASP A 119 9.39 4.68 -23.88
N LYS A 120 8.87 4.59 -22.66
CA LYS A 120 8.09 3.44 -22.21
C LYS A 120 6.59 3.69 -22.31
N GLN A 121 5.85 2.62 -22.62
CA GLN A 121 4.39 2.61 -22.58
C GLN A 121 3.84 2.06 -21.25
N ILE A 122 4.64 1.27 -20.52
CA ILE A 122 4.24 0.65 -19.27
C ILE A 122 5.30 0.98 -18.21
N VAL A 123 4.87 1.55 -17.09
CA VAL A 123 5.66 1.68 -15.86
C VAL A 123 4.94 0.90 -14.77
N ILE A 124 5.64 0.00 -14.10
CA ILE A 124 5.10 -0.82 -13.00
C ILE A 124 5.94 -0.56 -11.75
N ILE A 125 5.30 -0.22 -10.65
CA ILE A 125 5.93 -0.05 -9.35
C ILE A 125 5.26 -0.95 -8.32
N ASN A 126 6.02 -1.53 -7.41
CA ASN A 126 5.44 -2.31 -6.32
C ASN A 126 5.27 -1.50 -5.04
N GLU A 127 4.41 -1.99 -4.15
CA GLU A 127 4.24 -1.48 -2.78
C GLU A 127 4.22 -2.61 -1.75
N ALA A 128 4.55 -2.29 -0.50
CA ALA A 128 4.23 -3.11 0.65
C ALA A 128 2.91 -2.61 1.26
N HIS A 129 1.94 -3.51 1.40
CA HIS A 129 0.57 -3.12 1.80
C HIS A 129 0.45 -2.47 3.18
N ASP A 130 1.46 -2.60 4.03
CA ASP A 130 1.58 -2.01 5.37
C ASP A 130 2.44 -0.74 5.41
N ALA A 131 2.95 -0.27 4.25
CA ALA A 131 3.85 0.87 4.14
C ALA A 131 3.21 2.06 3.38
N PRO A 132 2.39 2.91 4.04
CA PRO A 132 1.73 4.05 3.40
C PRO A 132 2.69 5.02 2.68
N ARG A 133 3.95 5.12 3.12
CA ARG A 133 4.93 5.99 2.45
C ARG A 133 5.28 5.53 1.02
N ASP A 134 5.16 4.22 0.72
CA ASP A 134 5.37 3.70 -0.63
C ASP A 134 4.36 4.36 -1.58
N ARG A 135 3.11 4.52 -1.13
CA ARG A 135 2.02 5.20 -1.84
C ARG A 135 2.25 6.70 -2.00
N ALA A 136 2.90 7.34 -1.02
CA ALA A 136 3.31 8.73 -1.14
C ALA A 136 4.36 8.93 -2.25
N PHE A 137 5.31 8.02 -2.40
CA PHE A 137 6.26 8.04 -3.51
C PHE A 137 5.57 7.73 -4.85
N ILE A 138 4.66 6.77 -4.90
CA ILE A 138 3.83 6.46 -6.08
C ILE A 138 3.02 7.69 -6.51
N GLN A 139 2.46 8.45 -5.56
CA GLN A 139 1.72 9.69 -5.86
C GLN A 139 2.63 10.74 -6.51
N SER A 140 3.83 10.94 -5.98
CA SER A 140 4.80 11.86 -6.57
C SER A 140 5.20 11.43 -7.98
N LEU A 141 5.39 10.13 -8.19
CA LEU A 141 5.69 9.57 -9.51
C LEU A 141 4.51 9.72 -10.48
N ALA A 142 3.28 9.53 -10.02
CA ALA A 142 2.07 9.67 -10.85
C ALA A 142 1.91 11.10 -11.40
N VAL A 143 2.20 12.12 -10.59
CA VAL A 143 2.17 13.54 -11.03
C VAL A 143 3.09 13.73 -12.23
N GLU A 144 4.33 13.31 -12.12
CA GLU A 144 5.35 13.50 -13.16
C GLU A 144 5.12 12.61 -14.39
N LEU A 145 4.66 11.37 -14.21
CA LEU A 145 4.32 10.49 -15.33
C LEU A 145 3.14 11.02 -16.15
N ARG A 146 2.22 11.76 -15.53
CA ARG A 146 1.12 12.40 -16.25
C ARG A 146 1.63 13.39 -17.31
N GLU A 147 2.67 14.15 -16.97
CA GLU A 147 3.34 15.10 -17.90
C GLU A 147 4.05 14.36 -19.06
N LEU A 148 4.47 13.11 -18.85
CA LEU A 148 5.03 12.25 -19.90
C LEU A 148 3.96 11.55 -20.75
N GLY A 149 2.67 11.86 -20.54
CA GLY A 149 1.55 11.33 -21.30
C GLY A 149 1.02 9.97 -20.83
N PHE A 150 1.30 9.56 -19.59
CA PHE A 150 0.64 8.40 -19.01
C PHE A 150 -0.82 8.76 -18.70
N GLU A 151 -1.75 8.01 -19.29
CA GLU A 151 -3.20 8.31 -19.23
C GLU A 151 -3.97 7.32 -18.38
N TYR A 152 -3.47 6.09 -18.23
CA TYR A 152 -4.13 5.03 -17.49
C TYR A 152 -3.40 4.78 -16.18
N TYR A 153 -4.18 4.63 -15.08
CA TYR A 153 -3.67 4.17 -13.80
C TYR A 153 -4.40 2.90 -13.40
N ALA A 154 -3.66 1.79 -13.40
CA ALA A 154 -4.14 0.49 -12.99
C ALA A 154 -3.52 0.14 -11.63
N PHE A 155 -4.31 -0.22 -10.64
CA PHE A 155 -3.80 -0.52 -9.31
C PHE A 155 -4.42 -1.78 -8.72
N GLU A 156 -3.62 -2.48 -7.93
CA GLU A 156 -4.04 -3.71 -7.28
C GLU A 156 -5.17 -3.47 -6.29
N GLY A 157 -6.12 -4.40 -6.26
CA GLY A 157 -7.25 -4.34 -5.33
C GLY A 157 -8.38 -3.41 -5.74
N LEU A 158 -8.41 -2.86 -6.95
CA LEU A 158 -9.60 -2.18 -7.48
C LEU A 158 -10.67 -3.22 -7.81
N HIS A 159 -11.73 -3.26 -7.02
CA HIS A 159 -12.81 -4.26 -7.11
C HIS A 159 -14.08 -3.75 -7.82
N GLU A 160 -14.19 -2.46 -8.04
CA GLU A 160 -15.28 -1.84 -8.80
C GLU A 160 -14.81 -1.44 -10.20
N PRO A 161 -15.72 -1.26 -11.19
CA PRO A 161 -15.33 -0.73 -12.49
C PRO A 161 -14.64 0.63 -12.38
N GLY A 162 -13.51 0.82 -13.05
CA GLY A 162 -12.77 2.10 -13.06
C GLY A 162 -13.63 3.28 -13.51
N THR A 163 -14.61 3.04 -14.41
CA THR A 163 -15.59 4.06 -14.84
C THR A 163 -16.51 4.52 -13.70
N VAL A 164 -16.87 3.62 -12.77
CA VAL A 164 -17.69 3.96 -11.59
C VAL A 164 -16.85 4.82 -10.64
N LEU A 165 -15.63 4.41 -10.34
CA LEU A 165 -14.69 5.17 -9.53
C LEU A 165 -14.41 6.55 -10.15
N GLY A 166 -14.10 6.60 -11.46
CA GLY A 166 -13.83 7.85 -12.18
C GLY A 166 -15.02 8.81 -12.20
N THR A 167 -16.26 8.29 -12.29
CA THR A 167 -17.48 9.13 -12.23
C THR A 167 -17.70 9.68 -10.82
N ARG A 168 -17.42 8.90 -9.78
CA ARG A 168 -17.56 9.31 -8.38
C ARG A 168 -16.48 10.29 -7.96
N GLY A 169 -15.24 10.10 -8.45
CA GLY A 169 -14.10 10.99 -8.20
C GLY A 169 -13.33 10.72 -6.91
N PHE A 170 -13.72 9.75 -6.09
CA PHE A 170 -13.09 9.41 -4.83
C PHE A 170 -13.30 7.93 -4.45
N PRO A 171 -12.42 7.31 -3.64
CA PRO A 171 -12.59 5.94 -3.20
C PRO A 171 -13.59 5.81 -2.05
N THR A 172 -14.22 4.64 -1.98
CA THR A 172 -15.02 4.19 -0.83
C THR A 172 -14.47 2.85 -0.34
N ASN A 173 -14.98 2.36 0.79
CA ASN A 173 -14.61 1.02 1.25
C ASN A 173 -15.04 -0.12 0.30
N SER A 174 -15.90 0.17 -0.69
CA SER A 174 -16.26 -0.76 -1.76
C SER A 174 -15.27 -0.74 -2.92
N THR A 175 -14.41 0.28 -3.01
CA THR A 175 -13.38 0.38 -4.05
C THR A 175 -12.37 -0.77 -3.94
N GLY A 176 -12.01 -1.15 -2.70
CA GLY A 176 -11.12 -2.27 -2.45
C GLY A 176 -10.72 -2.40 -0.98
N PHE A 177 -9.95 -3.43 -0.67
CA PHE A 177 -9.48 -3.65 0.70
C PHE A 177 -8.37 -2.65 1.08
N TYR A 178 -7.27 -2.64 0.33
CA TYR A 178 -6.11 -1.77 0.61
C TYR A 178 -6.39 -0.29 0.38
N THR A 179 -7.34 0.02 -0.51
CA THR A 179 -7.73 1.40 -0.84
C THR A 179 -8.43 2.12 0.32
N GLN A 180 -8.73 1.44 1.43
CA GLN A 180 -9.27 2.03 2.65
C GLN A 180 -8.19 2.73 3.50
N GLU A 181 -6.91 2.51 3.20
CA GLU A 181 -5.81 3.22 3.83
C GLU A 181 -5.76 4.68 3.30
N PRO A 182 -5.63 5.69 4.19
CA PRO A 182 -5.74 7.09 3.79
C PRO A 182 -4.76 7.55 2.70
N ALA A 183 -3.49 7.13 2.74
CA ALA A 183 -2.52 7.52 1.71
C ALA A 183 -2.85 6.90 0.36
N PHE A 184 -3.39 5.68 0.33
CA PHE A 184 -3.93 5.10 -0.91
C PHE A 184 -5.18 5.84 -1.38
N GLY A 185 -6.07 6.19 -0.46
CA GLY A 185 -7.24 7.01 -0.77
C GLY A 185 -6.85 8.33 -1.41
N GLU A 186 -5.83 9.00 -0.88
CA GLU A 186 -5.32 10.26 -1.44
C GLU A 186 -4.61 10.07 -2.80
N LEU A 187 -3.84 9.00 -2.97
CA LEU A 187 -3.24 8.64 -4.26
C LEU A 187 -4.32 8.46 -5.34
N ILE A 188 -5.42 7.77 -5.03
CA ILE A 188 -6.54 7.58 -5.96
C ILE A 188 -7.20 8.94 -6.28
N ARG A 189 -7.49 9.77 -5.29
CA ARG A 189 -8.06 11.12 -5.51
C ARG A 189 -7.17 11.95 -6.41
N GLU A 190 -5.87 11.94 -6.14
CA GLU A 190 -4.90 12.71 -6.90
C GLU A 190 -4.80 12.23 -8.36
N THR A 191 -4.72 10.91 -8.60
CA THR A 191 -4.67 10.37 -9.97
C THR A 191 -5.93 10.70 -10.76
N LEU A 192 -7.12 10.64 -10.13
CA LEU A 192 -8.37 11.04 -10.77
C LEU A 192 -8.39 12.55 -11.06
N ARG A 193 -7.93 13.40 -10.14
CA ARG A 193 -7.83 14.85 -10.33
C ARG A 193 -6.87 15.22 -11.46
N LEU A 194 -5.80 14.47 -11.64
CA LEU A 194 -4.86 14.61 -12.75
C LEU A 194 -5.42 14.11 -14.09
N GLY A 195 -6.61 13.51 -14.09
CA GLY A 195 -7.27 13.00 -15.28
C GLY A 195 -6.77 11.64 -15.75
N TYR A 196 -6.21 10.83 -14.85
CA TYR A 196 -5.97 9.42 -15.14
C TYR A 196 -7.28 8.66 -15.28
N ILE A 197 -7.31 7.69 -16.18
CA ILE A 197 -8.38 6.71 -16.32
C ILE A 197 -8.04 5.53 -15.42
N ALA A 198 -8.83 5.34 -14.36
CA ALA A 198 -8.67 4.19 -13.47
C ALA A 198 -9.05 2.89 -14.17
N VAL A 199 -8.22 1.85 -14.02
CA VAL A 199 -8.44 0.55 -14.66
C VAL A 199 -8.36 -0.57 -13.62
N GLU A 200 -9.47 -1.28 -13.45
CA GLU A 200 -9.50 -2.50 -12.67
C GLU A 200 -8.85 -3.64 -13.46
N TYR A 201 -7.92 -4.34 -12.84
CA TYR A 201 -7.28 -5.50 -13.48
C TYR A 201 -7.31 -6.77 -12.63
N GLU A 202 -7.81 -6.69 -11.40
CA GLU A 202 -7.81 -7.80 -10.46
C GLU A 202 -8.59 -9.03 -11.01
N ALA A 203 -8.13 -10.20 -10.59
CA ALA A 203 -8.77 -11.48 -10.92
C ALA A 203 -9.92 -11.75 -9.94
N THR A 204 -11.07 -11.13 -10.18
CA THR A 204 -12.27 -11.30 -9.34
C THR A 204 -13.00 -12.60 -9.61
N GLY A 205 -13.70 -13.15 -8.60
CA GLY A 205 -14.55 -14.34 -8.73
C GLY A 205 -13.79 -15.66 -8.90
N MET A 206 -12.50 -15.71 -8.62
CA MET A 206 -11.73 -16.95 -8.64
C MET A 206 -12.18 -17.90 -7.54
N VAL A 207 -12.29 -19.19 -7.86
CA VAL A 207 -12.54 -20.25 -6.89
C VAL A 207 -11.21 -20.96 -6.59
N PRO A 208 -10.77 -21.07 -5.34
CA PRO A 208 -9.54 -21.76 -4.97
C PRO A 208 -9.54 -23.22 -5.45
N SER A 209 -8.45 -23.62 -6.11
CA SER A 209 -8.30 -25.00 -6.59
C SER A 209 -7.78 -25.98 -5.52
N GLY A 210 -7.30 -25.44 -4.39
CA GLY A 210 -6.56 -26.17 -3.38
C GLY A 210 -5.06 -26.31 -3.64
N ASP A 211 -4.58 -25.80 -4.79
CA ASP A 211 -3.17 -25.71 -5.17
C ASP A 211 -2.79 -24.22 -5.30
N SER A 212 -2.11 -23.71 -4.30
CA SER A 212 -1.75 -22.29 -4.21
C SER A 212 -0.92 -21.80 -5.41
N ALA A 213 -0.02 -22.62 -5.94
CA ALA A 213 0.81 -22.21 -7.06
C ALA A 213 -0.01 -22.12 -8.37
N LYS A 214 -0.98 -23.03 -8.57
CA LYS A 214 -1.93 -22.99 -9.68
C LYS A 214 -2.85 -21.77 -9.57
N ASP A 215 -3.31 -21.45 -8.37
CA ASP A 215 -4.20 -20.34 -8.11
C ASP A 215 -3.48 -19.00 -8.36
N ILE A 216 -2.24 -18.87 -7.90
CA ILE A 216 -1.38 -17.72 -8.22
C ILE A 216 -1.16 -17.63 -9.74
N ALA A 217 -0.75 -18.70 -10.40
CA ALA A 217 -0.52 -18.67 -11.85
C ALA A 217 -1.79 -18.28 -12.65
N THR A 218 -2.96 -18.61 -12.14
CA THR A 218 -4.26 -18.25 -12.73
C THR A 218 -4.57 -16.78 -12.49
N ARG A 219 -4.31 -16.25 -11.28
CA ARG A 219 -4.44 -14.84 -10.95
C ARG A 219 -3.55 -13.97 -11.84
N GLU A 220 -2.26 -14.29 -11.92
CA GLU A 220 -1.28 -13.56 -12.73
C GLU A 220 -1.68 -13.49 -14.23
N ARG A 221 -2.16 -14.60 -14.76
CA ARG A 221 -2.65 -14.67 -16.14
C ARG A 221 -3.88 -13.79 -16.35
N THR A 222 -4.81 -13.82 -15.41
CA THR A 222 -6.04 -13.04 -15.49
C THR A 222 -5.75 -11.55 -15.38
N GLN A 223 -4.86 -11.13 -14.49
CA GLN A 223 -4.44 -9.74 -14.33
C GLN A 223 -3.78 -9.22 -15.63
N ALA A 224 -2.80 -9.92 -16.18
CA ALA A 224 -2.15 -9.54 -17.44
C ALA A 224 -3.16 -9.43 -18.60
N LYS A 225 -4.07 -10.42 -18.72
CA LYS A 225 -5.16 -10.39 -19.70
C LYS A 225 -6.07 -9.17 -19.53
N ASN A 226 -6.47 -8.86 -18.30
CA ASN A 226 -7.36 -7.72 -18.03
C ASN A 226 -6.72 -6.40 -18.44
N ILE A 227 -5.44 -6.17 -18.11
CA ILE A 227 -4.69 -4.97 -18.54
C ILE A 227 -4.63 -4.90 -20.07
N ARG A 228 -4.22 -6.00 -20.72
CA ARG A 228 -4.13 -6.05 -22.18
C ARG A 228 -5.47 -5.73 -22.84
N GLU A 229 -6.56 -6.33 -22.40
CA GLU A 229 -7.88 -6.17 -23.02
C GLU A 229 -8.51 -4.81 -22.77
N ARG A 230 -8.32 -4.25 -21.57
CA ARG A 230 -8.93 -2.97 -21.19
C ARG A 230 -8.16 -1.76 -21.65
N ILE A 231 -6.84 -1.88 -21.86
CA ILE A 231 -5.97 -0.78 -22.26
C ILE A 231 -5.47 -0.99 -23.68
N PHE A 232 -4.64 -1.99 -23.91
CA PHE A 232 -3.87 -2.11 -25.16
C PHE A 232 -4.70 -2.63 -26.34
N ALA A 233 -5.77 -3.40 -26.11
CA ALA A 233 -6.71 -3.75 -27.16
C ALA A 233 -7.58 -2.56 -27.61
N VAL A 234 -7.74 -1.54 -26.76
CA VAL A 234 -8.49 -0.31 -27.06
C VAL A 234 -7.57 0.74 -27.69
N ASN A 235 -6.36 0.90 -27.16
CA ASN A 235 -5.37 1.84 -27.65
C ASN A 235 -3.96 1.25 -27.59
N LEU A 236 -3.42 0.85 -28.72
CA LEU A 236 -2.09 0.24 -28.83
C LEU A 236 -0.94 1.20 -28.46
N GLN A 237 -1.20 2.50 -28.45
CA GLN A 237 -0.22 3.55 -28.10
C GLN A 237 -0.42 4.08 -26.68
N ALA A 238 -1.31 3.45 -25.91
CA ALA A 238 -1.57 3.85 -24.53
C ALA A 238 -0.29 3.84 -23.69
N LYS A 239 -0.19 4.82 -22.79
CA LYS A 239 0.79 4.81 -21.70
C LYS A 239 0.08 4.52 -20.39
N CYS A 240 0.51 3.46 -19.68
CA CYS A 240 -0.13 2.96 -18.47
C CYS A 240 0.86 2.93 -17.30
N PHE A 241 0.46 3.53 -16.18
CA PHE A 241 1.12 3.41 -14.89
C PHE A 241 0.40 2.35 -14.06
N ILE A 242 1.13 1.38 -13.52
CA ILE A 242 0.57 0.23 -12.80
C ILE A 242 1.19 0.16 -11.40
N ASP A 243 0.34 0.10 -10.40
CA ASP A 243 0.68 -0.10 -8.99
C ASP A 243 0.30 -1.53 -8.58
N VAL A 244 1.27 -2.26 -8.00
CA VAL A 244 1.11 -3.66 -7.63
C VAL A 244 1.69 -3.95 -6.24
N GLY A 245 1.17 -4.96 -5.56
CA GLY A 245 1.82 -5.48 -4.36
C GLY A 245 2.96 -6.45 -4.69
N TYR A 246 4.01 -6.40 -3.91
CA TYR A 246 5.11 -7.38 -3.85
C TYR A 246 5.66 -7.89 -5.19
N ASP A 247 5.31 -9.15 -5.61
CA ASP A 247 6.01 -9.89 -6.67
C ASP A 247 5.40 -9.72 -8.08
N HIS A 248 4.20 -9.10 -8.22
CA HIS A 248 3.45 -9.03 -9.50
C HIS A 248 4.20 -8.32 -10.65
N PHE A 249 5.21 -7.53 -10.34
CA PHE A 249 5.99 -6.74 -11.30
C PHE A 249 7.25 -7.46 -11.82
N ILE A 250 7.55 -8.69 -11.35
CA ILE A 250 8.74 -9.44 -11.77
C ILE A 250 8.64 -9.82 -13.25
N GLU A 251 9.70 -9.52 -14.01
CA GLU A 251 9.79 -9.82 -15.43
C GLU A 251 10.33 -11.21 -15.76
N GLN A 252 10.87 -11.92 -14.79
CA GLN A 252 11.45 -13.25 -14.94
C GLN A 252 10.54 -14.30 -14.29
N PRO A 253 10.37 -15.49 -14.90
CA PRO A 253 9.73 -16.61 -14.24
C PRO A 253 10.47 -17.00 -12.97
N ARG A 254 9.73 -17.35 -11.92
CA ARG A 254 10.29 -17.72 -10.63
C ARG A 254 9.73 -19.06 -10.14
N LYS A 255 10.60 -19.87 -9.54
CA LYS A 255 10.17 -21.09 -8.85
C LYS A 255 9.45 -20.76 -7.54
N LEU A 256 8.26 -21.33 -7.39
CA LEU A 256 7.48 -21.32 -6.17
C LEU A 256 7.16 -22.79 -5.85
N SER A 257 7.75 -23.33 -4.80
CA SER A 257 7.78 -24.78 -4.57
C SER A 257 8.33 -25.51 -5.80
N ASP A 258 7.59 -26.48 -6.35
CA ASP A 258 7.97 -27.25 -7.52
C ASP A 258 7.47 -26.67 -8.86
N GLN A 259 6.74 -25.56 -8.81
CA GLN A 259 6.16 -24.93 -10.01
C GLN A 259 6.93 -23.65 -10.38
N THR A 260 6.97 -23.37 -11.68
CA THR A 260 7.49 -22.11 -12.21
C THR A 260 6.34 -21.17 -12.48
N ILE A 261 6.31 -20.04 -11.75
CA ILE A 261 5.31 -19.00 -11.91
C ILE A 261 5.85 -17.92 -12.84
N THR A 262 5.07 -17.58 -13.85
CA THR A 262 5.26 -16.38 -14.68
C THR A 262 4.34 -15.30 -14.13
N TRP A 263 4.91 -14.23 -13.63
CA TRP A 263 4.21 -13.13 -12.97
C TRP A 263 3.52 -12.20 -13.98
N MET A 264 2.66 -11.33 -13.51
CA MET A 264 1.82 -10.45 -14.33
C MET A 264 2.64 -9.60 -15.30
N ALA A 265 3.70 -8.93 -14.85
CA ALA A 265 4.56 -8.10 -15.71
C ALA A 265 5.22 -8.92 -16.83
N ALA A 266 5.80 -10.11 -16.51
CA ALA A 266 6.39 -11.01 -17.48
C ALA A 266 5.36 -11.48 -18.53
N ARG A 267 4.13 -11.76 -18.11
CA ARG A 267 3.03 -12.15 -19.01
C ARG A 267 2.61 -11.00 -19.90
N LEU A 268 2.45 -9.82 -19.33
CA LEU A 268 2.07 -8.62 -20.07
C LEU A 268 3.09 -8.32 -21.18
N LYS A 269 4.39 -8.39 -20.86
CA LYS A 269 5.48 -8.28 -21.82
C LYS A 269 5.39 -9.35 -22.93
N GLN A 270 5.15 -10.62 -22.58
CA GLN A 270 5.02 -11.71 -23.55
C GLN A 270 3.80 -11.55 -24.47
N GLU A 271 2.66 -11.10 -23.91
CA GLU A 271 1.39 -11.03 -24.64
C GLU A 271 1.25 -9.76 -25.49
N THR A 272 1.90 -8.66 -25.09
CA THR A 272 1.82 -7.36 -25.80
C THR A 272 3.05 -7.07 -26.65
N GLY A 273 4.20 -7.66 -26.34
CA GLY A 273 5.50 -7.30 -26.91
C GLY A 273 6.04 -5.98 -26.35
N ILE A 274 5.37 -5.33 -25.37
CA ILE A 274 5.77 -4.08 -24.75
C ILE A 274 6.64 -4.41 -23.54
N ASP A 275 7.86 -3.86 -23.53
CA ASP A 275 8.82 -4.01 -22.42
C ASP A 275 8.52 -2.97 -21.33
N PRO A 276 8.01 -3.37 -20.15
CA PRO A 276 7.71 -2.43 -19.08
C PRO A 276 8.98 -1.85 -18.47
N LEU A 277 8.89 -0.73 -17.78
CA LEU A 277 9.86 -0.30 -16.77
C LEU A 277 9.38 -0.78 -15.41
N THR A 278 10.13 -1.66 -14.77
CA THR A 278 9.76 -2.26 -13.49
C THR A 278 10.58 -1.69 -12.33
N ILE A 279 9.88 -1.27 -11.26
CA ILE A 279 10.47 -0.51 -10.16
C ILE A 279 10.13 -1.20 -8.83
N ASP A 280 11.16 -1.59 -8.08
CA ASP A 280 11.04 -2.10 -6.72
C ASP A 280 11.31 -1.00 -5.69
N GLN A 281 10.43 -0.86 -4.73
CA GLN A 281 10.66 0.01 -3.57
C GLN A 281 10.47 -0.72 -2.22
N THR A 282 10.31 -2.05 -2.25
CA THR A 282 9.96 -2.83 -1.06
C THR A 282 11.08 -3.71 -0.51
N THR A 283 12.10 -4.02 -1.31
CA THR A 283 13.18 -4.93 -0.90
C THR A 283 14.08 -4.32 0.15
N HIS A 284 14.49 -3.07 -0.05
CA HIS A 284 15.35 -2.31 0.87
C HIS A 284 14.81 -0.90 1.00
N TRP A 285 14.18 -0.62 2.14
CA TRP A 285 13.63 0.71 2.40
C TRP A 285 14.70 1.78 2.68
N ALA A 286 15.88 1.36 3.14
CA ALA A 286 16.96 2.27 3.48
C ALA A 286 18.33 1.64 3.24
N ILE A 287 19.36 2.47 3.23
CA ILE A 287 20.76 2.05 3.30
C ILE A 287 21.18 2.09 4.76
N ASP A 288 21.94 1.08 5.20
CA ASP A 288 22.48 1.04 6.57
C ASP A 288 23.48 2.18 6.77
N GLU A 289 23.36 2.91 7.88
CA GLU A 289 24.22 4.04 8.24
C GLU A 289 25.69 3.64 8.41
N GLU A 290 25.95 2.36 8.73
CA GLU A 290 27.32 1.82 8.80
C GLU A 290 27.97 1.64 7.42
N VAL A 291 27.15 1.61 6.35
CA VAL A 291 27.60 1.37 4.97
C VAL A 291 27.75 2.67 4.20
N ALA A 292 26.78 3.58 4.33
CA ALA A 292 26.81 4.90 3.71
C ALA A 292 25.93 5.90 4.51
N PRO A 293 26.20 7.21 4.40
CA PRO A 293 25.28 8.21 4.94
C PRO A 293 23.88 8.00 4.41
N PRO A 294 22.83 8.07 5.26
CA PRO A 294 21.46 7.89 4.82
C PRO A 294 21.08 8.97 3.80
N PRO A 295 20.37 8.61 2.73
CA PRO A 295 19.95 9.57 1.73
C PRO A 295 18.94 10.58 2.34
N THR A 296 18.95 11.81 1.83
CA THR A 296 17.99 12.86 2.20
C THR A 296 16.78 12.91 1.26
N GLU A 297 16.85 12.21 0.14
CA GLU A 297 15.79 12.04 -0.85
C GLU A 297 15.73 10.58 -1.31
N HIS A 298 14.72 10.20 -2.06
CA HIS A 298 14.63 8.88 -2.70
C HIS A 298 15.74 8.73 -3.74
N ILE A 299 16.51 7.64 -3.68
CA ILE A 299 17.62 7.39 -4.59
C ILE A 299 17.53 6.03 -5.26
N VAL A 300 18.26 5.89 -6.35
CA VAL A 300 18.63 4.65 -7.01
C VAL A 300 20.14 4.47 -6.98
N LEU A 301 20.62 3.24 -7.08
CA LEU A 301 22.04 2.94 -7.20
C LEU A 301 22.37 2.67 -8.66
N ALA A 302 22.92 3.69 -9.34
CA ALA A 302 23.33 3.60 -10.74
C ALA A 302 24.68 2.88 -10.89
N LYS A 303 24.90 2.25 -12.05
CA LYS A 303 26.17 1.70 -12.53
C LYS A 303 26.45 2.24 -13.93
N GLU A 304 27.58 1.90 -14.52
CA GLU A 304 27.98 2.38 -15.85
C GLU A 304 26.86 2.23 -16.90
N SER A 305 26.15 1.10 -16.86
CA SER A 305 24.96 0.88 -17.72
C SER A 305 23.81 0.34 -16.87
N GLY A 306 22.81 1.19 -16.59
CA GLY A 306 21.61 0.85 -15.83
C GLY A 306 21.76 1.02 -14.32
N TYR A 307 21.13 0.13 -13.55
CA TYR A 307 21.05 0.22 -12.10
C TYR A 307 21.45 -1.10 -11.43
N HIS A 308 21.94 -1.00 -10.22
CA HIS A 308 22.10 -2.16 -9.37
C HIS A 308 20.75 -2.56 -8.80
N THR A 309 20.44 -3.85 -8.93
CA THR A 309 19.31 -4.50 -8.26
C THR A 309 19.85 -5.63 -7.40
N VAL A 310 19.46 -5.67 -6.13
CA VAL A 310 20.04 -6.60 -5.15
C VAL A 310 18.95 -7.35 -4.38
N GLY A 311 19.34 -8.37 -3.63
CA GLY A 311 18.44 -9.14 -2.78
C GLY A 311 17.43 -9.97 -3.57
N HIS A 312 16.19 -9.96 -3.12
CA HIS A 312 15.13 -10.81 -3.66
C HIS A 312 14.82 -10.59 -5.14
N PHE A 313 14.91 -9.36 -5.61
CA PHE A 313 14.60 -8.97 -6.97
C PHE A 313 15.83 -8.71 -7.86
N ALA A 314 17.03 -9.12 -7.39
CA ALA A 314 18.26 -9.00 -8.19
C ALA A 314 18.06 -9.57 -9.60
N ASP A 315 18.39 -8.76 -10.62
CA ASP A 315 18.30 -9.09 -12.05
C ASP A 315 16.88 -9.48 -12.55
N LYS A 316 15.84 -9.14 -11.81
CA LYS A 316 14.43 -9.46 -12.15
C LYS A 316 13.57 -8.23 -12.41
N VAL A 317 14.12 -7.05 -12.13
CA VAL A 317 13.48 -5.75 -12.28
C VAL A 317 14.53 -4.74 -12.76
N ASP A 318 14.06 -3.59 -13.29
CA ASP A 318 14.98 -2.60 -13.87
C ASP A 318 15.60 -1.69 -12.81
N ILE A 319 14.81 -1.24 -11.84
CA ILE A 319 15.21 -0.22 -10.86
C ILE A 319 14.82 -0.66 -9.45
N GLN A 320 15.69 -0.35 -8.48
CA GLN A 320 15.35 -0.38 -7.06
C GLN A 320 15.50 1.01 -6.45
N VAL A 321 14.48 1.41 -5.69
CA VAL A 321 14.42 2.70 -4.96
C VAL A 321 14.77 2.47 -3.50
N TYR A 322 15.61 3.34 -2.96
CA TYR A 322 15.96 3.40 -1.54
C TYR A 322 15.41 4.70 -0.97
N HIS A 323 14.61 4.58 0.07
CA HIS A 323 13.96 5.72 0.70
C HIS A 323 14.88 6.36 1.76
N PRO A 324 14.73 7.67 2.02
CA PRO A 324 15.33 8.27 3.20
C PRO A 324 14.79 7.60 4.47
N PRO A 325 15.57 7.58 5.57
CA PRO A 325 15.08 7.08 6.84
C PRO A 325 13.78 7.79 7.25
N GLU A 326 12.83 7.03 7.76
CA GLU A 326 11.59 7.62 8.22
C GLU A 326 11.84 8.52 9.44
N LYS A 327 11.31 9.73 9.39
CA LYS A 327 11.36 10.70 10.47
C LYS A 327 9.96 10.94 11.02
N ILE A 328 9.83 10.98 12.34
CA ILE A 328 8.59 11.28 13.04
C ILE A 328 8.76 12.64 13.74
N GLU A 329 7.89 13.59 13.43
CA GLU A 329 7.84 14.91 14.06
C GLU A 329 6.42 15.19 14.55
N GLY A 330 6.29 15.62 15.81
CA GLY A 330 4.97 15.84 16.41
C GLY A 330 4.07 14.60 16.44
N GLY A 331 4.66 13.39 16.45
CA GLY A 331 3.92 12.13 16.39
C GLY A 331 3.40 11.73 14.99
N ARG A 332 3.84 12.45 13.94
CA ARG A 332 3.44 12.17 12.53
C ARG A 332 4.67 11.96 11.64
N PRO A 333 4.60 11.08 10.64
CA PRO A 333 5.68 10.91 9.69
C PRO A 333 5.87 12.17 8.84
N VAL A 334 7.13 12.58 8.66
CA VAL A 334 7.49 13.80 7.92
C VAL A 334 7.05 13.70 6.45
N TRP A 335 7.20 12.52 5.82
CA TRP A 335 6.78 12.32 4.43
C TRP A 335 5.28 12.63 4.20
N LEU A 336 4.43 12.45 5.22
CA LEU A 336 3.00 12.77 5.10
C LEU A 336 2.77 14.29 5.13
N ARG A 337 3.56 15.02 5.95
CA ARG A 337 3.51 16.49 6.01
C ARG A 337 4.04 17.14 4.73
N GLU A 338 5.00 16.49 4.08
CA GLU A 338 5.61 16.96 2.83
C GLU A 338 4.75 16.71 1.58
N GLN A 339 3.62 15.99 1.72
CA GLN A 339 2.65 15.86 0.62
C GLN A 339 2.06 17.24 0.25
N PRO A 340 1.77 17.50 -1.03
CA PRO A 340 1.27 18.80 -1.49
C PRO A 340 0.04 19.28 -0.74
N ASP A 341 0.03 20.58 -0.41
CA ASP A 341 -1.10 21.31 0.17
C ASP A 341 -1.55 20.83 1.56
N ARG A 342 -0.77 19.96 2.23
CA ARG A 342 -1.11 19.50 3.59
C ARG A 342 -0.67 20.50 4.64
N VAL A 343 -1.60 20.82 5.53
CA VAL A 343 -1.38 21.68 6.70
C VAL A 343 -1.74 20.91 7.98
N ALA A 344 -1.09 21.28 9.08
CA ALA A 344 -1.36 20.70 10.39
C ALA A 344 -2.65 21.29 11.00
N VAL A 345 -3.59 20.43 11.36
CA VAL A 345 -4.86 20.81 11.98
C VAL A 345 -4.93 20.21 13.38
N SER A 346 -4.83 21.06 14.38
CA SER A 346 -4.83 20.63 15.78
C SER A 346 -6.21 20.10 16.21
N LEU A 347 -6.19 19.02 16.96
CA LEU A 347 -7.41 18.43 17.52
C LEU A 347 -8.05 19.36 18.56
N PRO A 348 -9.39 19.54 18.59
CA PRO A 348 -10.07 20.24 19.65
C PRO A 348 -9.69 19.71 21.05
N GLU A 349 -9.49 20.59 22.02
CA GLU A 349 -9.07 20.21 23.39
C GLU A 349 -10.05 19.24 24.07
N ALA A 350 -11.31 19.28 23.69
CA ALA A 350 -12.35 18.37 24.21
C ALA A 350 -12.14 16.90 23.79
N ILE A 351 -11.40 16.65 22.70
CA ILE A 351 -11.07 15.30 22.23
C ILE A 351 -9.86 14.81 23.04
N GLN A 352 -10.10 13.99 24.06
CA GLN A 352 -9.08 13.40 24.91
C GLN A 352 -9.37 11.91 25.13
N ALA A 353 -8.36 11.07 24.95
CA ALA A 353 -8.42 9.69 25.39
C ALA A 353 -8.19 9.67 26.91
N LYS A 354 -9.22 9.50 27.71
CA LYS A 354 -9.13 9.38 29.17
C LYS A 354 -8.59 8.00 29.58
N THR A 355 -8.96 6.99 28.83
CA THR A 355 -8.55 5.59 28.97
C THR A 355 -8.57 4.94 27.60
N GLY A 356 -7.64 4.00 27.34
CA GLY A 356 -7.59 3.27 26.08
C GLY A 356 -7.18 4.12 24.87
N ARG A 357 -7.74 3.78 23.71
CA ARG A 357 -7.42 4.41 22.42
C ARG A 357 -8.66 5.05 21.81
N LEU A 358 -8.47 6.15 21.10
CA LEU A 358 -9.45 6.79 20.23
C LEU A 358 -8.91 6.81 18.80
N LEU A 359 -9.77 6.53 17.82
CA LEU A 359 -9.50 6.74 16.40
C LEU A 359 -10.12 8.06 15.97
N ILE A 360 -9.31 8.95 15.44
CA ILE A 360 -9.75 10.24 14.88
C ILE A 360 -9.61 10.14 13.38
N GLN A 361 -10.69 10.37 12.65
CA GLN A 361 -10.77 10.26 11.18
C GLN A 361 -11.30 11.57 10.60
N ALA A 362 -10.63 12.08 9.56
CA ALA A 362 -11.05 13.25 8.80
C ALA A 362 -11.55 12.82 7.42
N PHE A 363 -12.79 13.18 7.08
CA PHE A 363 -13.41 12.88 5.79
C PHE A 363 -13.71 14.16 5.05
N TYR A 364 -13.48 14.21 3.73
CA TYR A 364 -13.90 15.33 2.90
C TYR A 364 -15.42 15.54 3.00
N ALA A 365 -15.85 16.76 3.29
CA ALA A 365 -17.26 17.06 3.50
C ALA A 365 -18.06 17.09 2.19
N ASP A 366 -17.41 17.43 1.09
CA ASP A 366 -17.97 17.54 -0.25
C ASP A 366 -18.07 16.22 -1.03
N GLU A 367 -17.51 15.12 -0.50
CA GLU A 367 -17.70 13.80 -1.08
C GLU A 367 -19.10 13.26 -0.76
N ASP A 368 -19.90 12.96 -1.79
CA ASP A 368 -21.28 12.49 -1.65
C ASP A 368 -21.34 10.98 -1.32
N ALA A 369 -20.89 10.64 -0.13
CA ALA A 369 -20.98 9.30 0.43
C ALA A 369 -21.00 9.36 1.97
N PRO A 370 -21.55 8.35 2.68
CA PRO A 370 -21.54 8.36 4.13
C PRO A 370 -20.11 8.17 4.68
N ALA A 371 -19.77 8.88 5.74
CA ALA A 371 -18.50 8.70 6.45
C ALA A 371 -18.47 7.41 7.28
N THR A 372 -19.64 6.92 7.69
CA THR A 372 -19.80 5.70 8.51
C THR A 372 -20.79 4.75 7.87
N GLY A 373 -20.68 3.46 8.18
CA GLY A 373 -21.58 2.43 7.65
C GLY A 373 -20.83 1.22 7.09
N ALA A 374 -21.57 0.18 6.73
CA ALA A 374 -21.00 -1.08 6.28
C ALA A 374 -20.48 -1.04 4.83
N THR A 375 -21.17 -0.31 3.95
CA THR A 375 -20.83 -0.26 2.52
C THR A 375 -20.92 1.16 1.98
N GLY A 376 -20.09 1.46 1.00
CA GLY A 376 -20.08 2.75 0.31
C GLY A 376 -19.63 3.94 1.15
N ARG A 377 -19.05 3.71 2.36
CA ARG A 377 -18.54 4.79 3.19
C ARG A 377 -17.26 5.37 2.60
N LYS A 378 -17.06 6.67 2.78
CA LYS A 378 -15.84 7.37 2.37
C LYS A 378 -14.58 6.74 2.98
N VAL A 379 -13.47 6.84 2.27
CA VAL A 379 -12.13 6.64 2.83
C VAL A 379 -11.65 7.95 3.44
N PRO A 380 -11.12 7.96 4.67
CA PRO A 380 -10.65 9.21 5.28
C PRO A 380 -9.48 9.83 4.50
N ALA A 381 -9.39 11.17 4.52
CA ALA A 381 -8.27 11.92 3.98
C ALA A 381 -7.02 11.77 4.86
N ASP A 382 -7.23 11.69 6.17
CA ASP A 382 -6.22 11.41 7.17
C ASP A 382 -6.87 10.80 8.42
N GLN A 383 -6.08 10.07 9.18
CA GLN A 383 -6.50 9.52 10.46
C GLN A 383 -5.34 9.26 11.40
N LEU A 384 -5.63 9.20 12.70
CA LEU A 384 -4.64 8.94 13.74
C LEU A 384 -5.25 8.24 14.96
N LEU A 385 -4.39 7.53 15.70
CA LEU A 385 -4.72 6.99 17.01
C LEU A 385 -4.25 7.95 18.10
N LEU A 386 -5.15 8.28 19.01
CA LEU A 386 -4.86 9.02 20.24
C LEU A 386 -4.93 8.07 21.43
N SER A 387 -3.86 8.00 22.22
CA SER A 387 -3.80 7.23 23.47
C SER A 387 -3.75 8.18 24.67
N ALA A 388 -4.19 7.71 25.84
CA ALA A 388 -4.22 8.52 27.06
C ALA A 388 -2.85 9.08 27.43
N ASP A 389 -1.80 8.26 27.30
CA ASP A 389 -0.42 8.61 27.67
C ASP A 389 0.48 8.92 26.45
N GLY A 390 -0.12 8.98 25.24
CA GLY A 390 0.60 9.21 23.99
C GLY A 390 0.71 10.69 23.60
N PRO A 391 1.50 10.98 22.56
CA PRO A 391 1.53 12.31 21.97
C PRO A 391 0.13 12.68 21.45
N ARG A 392 -0.11 13.98 21.30
CA ARG A 392 -1.33 14.54 20.72
C ARG A 392 -0.97 15.11 19.34
N PRO A 393 -0.89 14.26 18.29
CA PRO A 393 -0.51 14.69 16.96
C PRO A 393 -1.63 15.50 16.30
N ASP A 394 -1.24 16.34 15.33
CA ASP A 394 -2.17 17.02 14.45
C ASP A 394 -2.65 16.09 13.33
N LEU A 395 -3.87 16.33 12.82
CA LEU A 395 -4.27 15.84 11.51
C LEU A 395 -3.51 16.61 10.43
N LEU A 396 -3.15 15.93 9.36
CA LEU A 396 -2.48 16.54 8.20
C LEU A 396 -3.46 16.55 7.03
N LEU A 397 -4.11 17.68 6.80
CA LEU A 397 -5.23 17.83 5.87
C LEU A 397 -4.87 18.78 4.73
N ARG A 398 -5.42 18.54 3.53
CA ARG A 398 -5.26 19.48 2.42
C ARG A 398 -6.00 20.78 2.69
N SER A 399 -5.34 21.90 2.42
CA SER A 399 -5.94 23.23 2.51
C SER A 399 -7.00 23.45 1.42
N GLY A 400 -7.93 24.37 1.66
CA GLY A 400 -9.00 24.70 0.72
C GLY A 400 -10.21 23.76 0.78
N HIS A 401 -10.30 22.86 1.75
CA HIS A 401 -11.39 21.92 1.91
C HIS A 401 -12.03 21.98 3.31
N SER A 402 -13.28 21.55 3.39
CA SER A 402 -13.98 21.30 4.65
C SER A 402 -13.96 19.81 4.96
N TYR A 403 -13.82 19.47 6.24
CA TYR A 403 -13.74 18.09 6.71
C TYR A 403 -14.72 17.80 7.83
N GLU A 404 -15.29 16.60 7.77
CA GLU A 404 -16.01 15.99 8.87
C GLU A 404 -15.03 15.16 9.70
N ILE A 405 -14.79 15.58 10.94
CA ILE A 405 -13.92 14.87 11.89
C ILE A 405 -14.81 13.96 12.75
N ILE A 406 -14.55 12.64 12.67
CA ILE A 406 -15.25 11.63 13.46
C ILE A 406 -14.27 10.99 14.43
N VAL A 407 -14.70 10.85 15.69
CA VAL A 407 -13.94 10.17 16.74
C VAL A 407 -14.65 8.90 17.13
N GLN A 408 -13.96 7.77 17.07
CA GLN A 408 -14.43 6.46 17.52
C GLN A 408 -13.65 5.99 18.74
N ASN A 409 -14.31 5.31 19.67
CA ASN A 409 -13.67 4.59 20.77
C ASN A 409 -13.17 3.20 20.33
N ALA A 410 -12.53 2.45 21.23
CA ALA A 410 -12.03 1.11 20.98
C ALA A 410 -13.10 0.07 20.58
N ALA A 411 -14.37 0.30 20.92
CA ALA A 411 -15.50 -0.52 20.46
C ALA A 411 -16.02 -0.12 19.07
N GLY A 412 -15.42 0.90 18.44
CA GLY A 412 -15.85 1.45 17.17
C GLY A 412 -17.19 2.21 17.26
N GLU A 413 -17.49 2.77 18.44
CA GLU A 413 -18.63 3.65 18.64
C GLU A 413 -18.21 5.09 18.42
N GLU A 414 -19.02 5.85 17.70
CA GLU A 414 -18.80 7.28 17.50
C GLU A 414 -19.06 8.03 18.82
N VAL A 415 -18.02 8.74 19.28
CA VAL A 415 -18.10 9.52 20.54
C VAL A 415 -18.09 11.03 20.31
N SER A 416 -17.70 11.48 19.12
CA SER A 416 -17.71 12.90 18.75
C SER A 416 -17.74 13.05 17.23
N ARG A 417 -18.35 14.14 16.77
CA ARG A 417 -18.39 14.56 15.37
C ARG A 417 -18.32 16.09 15.30
N THR A 418 -17.46 16.63 14.45
CA THR A 418 -17.33 18.07 14.25
C THR A 418 -16.92 18.39 12.81
N MET A 419 -17.23 19.61 12.36
CA MET A 419 -16.78 20.12 11.07
C MET A 419 -15.58 21.06 11.26
N VAL A 420 -14.63 20.99 10.33
CA VAL A 420 -13.46 21.87 10.30
C VAL A 420 -13.25 22.35 8.87
N ASP A 421 -13.12 23.66 8.71
CA ASP A 421 -12.72 24.28 7.45
C ASP A 421 -11.21 24.54 7.48
N VAL A 422 -10.49 24.04 6.48
CA VAL A 422 -9.05 24.20 6.35
C VAL A 422 -8.75 25.20 5.25
N THR A 423 -8.58 26.45 5.64
CA THR A 423 -8.30 27.55 4.69
C THR A 423 -6.86 27.47 4.17
N PRO A 424 -6.60 27.88 2.92
CA PRO A 424 -5.24 28.14 2.47
C PRO A 424 -4.59 29.24 3.35
N ASP A 425 -3.30 29.08 3.64
CA ASP A 425 -2.51 30.12 4.32
C ASP A 425 -2.33 31.38 3.48
#